data_729f8bc6b0d05664e60984ffbc8ac89b
#
_entry.id   729f8bc6b0d05664e60984ffbc8ac89b
#
_cell.length_a   1.000
_cell.length_b   1.000
_cell.length_c   1.000
_cell.angle_alpha   90.00
_cell.angle_beta   90.00
_cell.angle_gamma   90.00
#
_symmetry.space_group_name_H-M   'P 1'
#
loop_
_entity.id
_entity.type
_entity.pdbx_description
1 polymer ?
#
loop_
_entity_poly.entity_id
_entity_poly.type
_entity_poly.pdbx_seq_one_letter_code
_entity_poly.pdbx_strand_id
1 'polypeptide(L)'
;MNTRNNLQVEGFFDPATWTVSYIVFDRKTQVCALIDSVLDYDPKSGRTSHGSADRLIERVRELGAKVQWILETHVHADHLSAAPYLKQALGGKLGIGQHITTVQKAFGSLFNAGSNFADDGRQFDQLFADGEAFEIGSLKAIAIHTPGHTPGHTPACMTYVVSDDKAAAADSAAFVGDTLFMPDYGTARCDFPGGDARTLYRSINKVLSLSPATRLYMCHDYQPGGRDVQFVSTVAEEREKNVHARNGISEEEFVAMRNARDVTLGMPTLILPSVQVNMRAGQLPEPEANGTRYIKIPLNAV
;
A
#
# COMPACT_ATOMS: atom_id res chain seq x y z
N MET A 1 -9.35 -16.41 -31.94
CA MET A 1 -8.66 -15.11 -31.80
C MET A 1 -8.13 -15.04 -30.37
N ASN A 2 -6.82 -15.03 -30.19
CA ASN A 2 -6.21 -14.93 -28.86
C ASN A 2 -6.43 -13.50 -28.38
N THR A 3 -7.45 -13.26 -27.55
CA THR A 3 -7.68 -11.96 -26.92
C THR A 3 -6.56 -11.77 -25.90
N ARG A 4 -5.48 -11.09 -26.30
CA ARG A 4 -4.42 -10.70 -25.36
C ARG A 4 -5.08 -9.89 -24.24
N ASN A 5 -4.88 -10.32 -23.01
CA ASN A 5 -5.25 -9.57 -21.83
C ASN A 5 -4.63 -8.15 -21.90
N ASN A 6 -5.47 -7.12 -21.77
CA ASN A 6 -5.02 -5.73 -21.80
C ASN A 6 -4.31 -5.33 -20.50
N LEU A 7 -4.56 -6.04 -19.40
CA LEU A 7 -3.95 -5.79 -18.11
C LEU A 7 -2.52 -6.32 -18.06
N GLN A 8 -1.56 -5.42 -17.90
CA GLN A 8 -0.16 -5.71 -17.59
C GLN A 8 0.19 -5.14 -16.22
N VAL A 9 0.91 -5.92 -15.42
CA VAL A 9 1.42 -5.47 -14.12
C VAL A 9 2.92 -5.68 -14.09
N GLU A 10 3.66 -4.67 -13.67
CA GLU A 10 5.10 -4.73 -13.44
C GLU A 10 5.40 -4.31 -12.00
N GLY A 11 6.20 -5.12 -11.28
CA GLY A 11 6.62 -4.85 -9.90
C GLY A 11 8.06 -4.34 -9.84
N PHE A 12 8.32 -3.40 -8.93
CA PHE A 12 9.62 -2.76 -8.72
C PHE A 12 9.98 -2.91 -7.25
N PHE A 13 10.82 -3.88 -6.95
CA PHE A 13 11.27 -4.16 -5.59
C PHE A 13 12.31 -3.13 -5.13
N ASP A 14 12.09 -2.60 -3.92
CA ASP A 14 13.06 -1.80 -3.19
C ASP A 14 13.68 -2.63 -2.05
N PRO A 15 14.97 -2.96 -2.12
CA PRO A 15 15.62 -3.78 -1.09
C PRO A 15 15.86 -3.06 0.24
N ALA A 16 15.76 -1.73 0.27
CA ALA A 16 15.99 -0.96 1.50
C ALA A 16 14.78 -1.04 2.46
N THR A 17 13.57 -1.15 1.91
CA THR A 17 12.31 -1.20 2.66
C THR A 17 11.53 -2.50 2.42
N TRP A 18 12.04 -3.40 1.55
CA TRP A 18 11.36 -4.62 1.09
C TRP A 18 10.00 -4.36 0.42
N THR A 19 9.78 -3.14 -0.02
CA THR A 19 8.53 -2.71 -0.67
C THR A 19 8.54 -3.06 -2.15
N VAL A 20 7.38 -3.37 -2.69
CA VAL A 20 7.16 -3.52 -4.14
C VAL A 20 6.19 -2.44 -4.61
N SER A 21 6.69 -1.51 -5.41
CA SER A 21 5.85 -0.56 -6.14
C SER A 21 5.38 -1.18 -7.44
N TYR A 22 4.21 -0.77 -7.96
CA TYR A 22 3.66 -1.37 -9.16
C TYR A 22 3.32 -0.34 -10.24
N ILE A 23 3.48 -0.75 -11.51
CA ILE A 23 2.86 -0.12 -12.67
C ILE A 23 1.74 -1.05 -13.15
N VAL A 24 0.50 -0.56 -13.14
CA VAL A 24 -0.68 -1.24 -13.68
C VAL A 24 -1.01 -0.59 -15.02
N PHE A 25 -0.81 -1.29 -16.11
CA PHE A 25 -0.84 -0.72 -17.45
C PHE A 25 -1.95 -1.33 -18.32
N ASP A 26 -2.78 -0.48 -18.88
CA ASP A 26 -3.75 -0.84 -19.92
C ASP A 26 -3.10 -0.73 -21.30
N ARG A 27 -2.77 -1.88 -21.89
CA ARG A 27 -2.15 -1.97 -23.21
C ARG A 27 -3.01 -1.39 -24.33
N LYS A 28 -4.34 -1.37 -24.13
CA LYS A 28 -5.28 -0.90 -25.17
C LYS A 28 -5.31 0.61 -25.26
N THR A 29 -5.28 1.30 -24.13
CA THR A 29 -5.39 2.78 -24.08
C THR A 29 -4.07 3.47 -23.78
N GLN A 30 -3.03 2.69 -23.44
CA GLN A 30 -1.72 3.19 -22.98
C GLN A 30 -1.84 4.11 -21.75
N VAL A 31 -2.81 3.80 -20.88
CA VAL A 31 -3.02 4.46 -19.60
C VAL A 31 -2.52 3.56 -18.48
N CYS A 32 -1.94 4.15 -17.42
CA CYS A 32 -1.49 3.37 -16.27
C CYS A 32 -1.86 3.99 -14.93
N ALA A 33 -1.78 3.15 -13.89
CA ALA A 33 -1.72 3.56 -12.50
C ALA A 33 -0.38 3.14 -11.89
N LEU A 34 0.12 3.94 -10.95
CA LEU A 34 1.25 3.63 -10.09
C LEU A 34 0.71 3.32 -8.70
N ILE A 35 1.24 2.30 -8.02
CA ILE A 35 0.76 1.89 -6.69
C ILE A 35 1.94 1.76 -5.74
N ASP A 36 1.82 2.35 -4.53
CA ASP A 36 2.72 2.26 -3.38
C ASP A 36 4.18 2.62 -3.74
N SER A 37 4.39 3.86 -4.14
CA SER A 37 5.69 4.35 -4.59
C SER A 37 6.63 4.71 -3.44
N VAL A 38 7.92 4.40 -3.59
CA VAL A 38 8.96 4.63 -2.58
C VAL A 38 9.74 5.91 -2.86
N LEU A 39 9.82 6.81 -1.87
CA LEU A 39 10.80 7.87 -1.77
C LEU A 39 11.96 7.37 -0.92
N ASP A 40 13.14 7.26 -1.51
CA ASP A 40 14.33 6.80 -0.81
C ASP A 40 14.66 7.74 0.35
N TYR A 41 14.92 7.18 1.52
CA TYR A 41 15.22 7.94 2.73
C TYR A 41 16.32 7.30 3.56
N ASP A 42 17.35 8.07 3.88
CA ASP A 42 18.40 7.67 4.83
C ASP A 42 18.07 8.22 6.22
N PRO A 43 17.65 7.37 7.18
CA PRO A 43 17.27 7.80 8.52
C PRO A 43 18.45 8.35 9.35
N LYS A 44 19.69 8.02 8.98
CA LYS A 44 20.89 8.49 9.71
C LYS A 44 21.25 9.92 9.35
N SER A 45 21.05 10.31 8.09
CA SER A 45 21.36 11.66 7.61
C SER A 45 20.13 12.55 7.41
N GLY A 46 18.92 11.98 7.44
CA GLY A 46 17.68 12.68 7.13
C GLY A 46 17.55 13.06 5.65
N ARG A 47 18.31 12.41 4.75
CA ARG A 47 18.33 12.75 3.32
C ARG A 47 17.35 11.89 2.55
N THR A 48 16.67 12.54 1.60
CA THR A 48 15.82 11.87 0.60
C THR A 48 16.54 11.81 -0.75
N SER A 49 16.21 10.80 -1.56
CA SER A 49 16.59 10.70 -2.97
C SER A 49 15.45 10.05 -3.78
N HIS A 50 15.58 10.00 -5.11
CA HIS A 50 14.48 9.60 -5.98
C HIS A 50 14.78 8.36 -6.84
N GLY A 51 15.84 7.62 -6.56
CA GLY A 51 16.28 6.50 -7.40
C GLY A 51 15.19 5.44 -7.62
N SER A 52 14.42 5.10 -6.59
CA SER A 52 13.29 4.17 -6.72
C SER A 52 12.15 4.74 -7.57
N ALA A 53 11.79 6.01 -7.37
CA ALA A 53 10.77 6.70 -8.16
C ALA A 53 11.21 6.95 -9.61
N ASP A 54 12.48 7.25 -9.84
CA ASP A 54 13.04 7.49 -11.19
C ASP A 54 12.94 6.23 -12.05
N ARG A 55 13.13 5.04 -11.50
CA ARG A 55 12.90 3.78 -12.22
C ARG A 55 11.46 3.64 -12.71
N LEU A 56 10.48 4.06 -11.91
CA LEU A 56 9.07 4.08 -12.33
C LEU A 56 8.85 5.10 -13.45
N ILE A 57 9.42 6.31 -13.34
CA ILE A 57 9.30 7.37 -14.35
C ILE A 57 9.88 6.90 -15.68
N GLU A 58 11.08 6.33 -15.68
CA GLU A 58 11.73 5.80 -16.87
C GLU A 58 10.87 4.73 -17.52
N ARG A 59 10.36 3.79 -16.72
CA ARG A 59 9.54 2.71 -17.26
C ARG A 59 8.22 3.18 -17.84
N VAL A 60 7.55 4.13 -17.21
CA VAL A 60 6.32 4.76 -17.74
C VAL A 60 6.60 5.43 -19.10
N ARG A 61 7.74 6.13 -19.23
CA ARG A 61 8.15 6.78 -20.48
C ARG A 61 8.48 5.77 -21.57
N GLU A 62 9.19 4.69 -21.24
CA GLU A 62 9.47 3.58 -22.17
C GLU A 62 8.20 2.92 -22.70
N LEU A 63 7.19 2.73 -21.85
CA LEU A 63 5.88 2.21 -22.21
C LEU A 63 5.06 3.19 -23.07
N GLY A 64 5.47 4.46 -23.16
CA GLY A 64 4.65 5.53 -23.74
C GLY A 64 3.35 5.73 -23.00
N ALA A 65 3.31 5.40 -21.71
CA ALA A 65 2.08 5.37 -20.91
C ALA A 65 1.74 6.74 -20.35
N LYS A 66 0.43 7.02 -20.25
CA LYS A 66 -0.12 8.19 -19.55
C LYS A 66 -0.55 7.77 -18.15
N VAL A 67 0.02 8.37 -17.12
CA VAL A 67 -0.41 8.13 -15.74
C VAL A 67 -1.78 8.76 -15.49
N GLN A 68 -2.74 7.96 -15.08
CA GLN A 68 -4.07 8.39 -14.67
C GLN A 68 -4.18 8.47 -13.15
N TRP A 69 -3.60 7.49 -12.46
CA TRP A 69 -3.64 7.36 -11.01
C TRP A 69 -2.26 7.13 -10.41
N ILE A 70 -2.08 7.69 -9.23
CA ILE A 70 -1.03 7.33 -8.28
C ILE A 70 -1.80 6.92 -7.02
N LEU A 71 -1.76 5.64 -6.67
CA LEU A 71 -2.57 5.05 -5.60
C LEU A 71 -1.70 4.65 -4.43
N GLU A 72 -2.16 4.95 -3.25
CA GLU A 72 -1.62 4.40 -2.01
C GLU A 72 -2.61 3.38 -1.45
N THR A 73 -2.16 2.15 -1.15
CA THR A 73 -3.02 1.16 -0.51
C THR A 73 -3.33 1.56 0.92
N HIS A 74 -2.40 2.22 1.60
CA HIS A 74 -2.54 2.71 2.97
C HIS A 74 -1.51 3.81 3.30
N VAL A 75 -1.51 4.30 4.53
CA VAL A 75 -0.43 5.15 5.05
C VAL A 75 0.71 4.24 5.51
N HIS A 76 1.74 4.10 4.70
CA HIS A 76 2.88 3.24 4.97
C HIS A 76 3.67 3.68 6.20
N ALA A 77 4.11 2.72 7.02
CA ALA A 77 4.90 2.96 8.23
C ALA A 77 6.40 2.66 8.03
N ASP A 78 6.74 2.00 6.95
CA ASP A 78 8.06 1.43 6.67
C ASP A 78 8.82 2.13 5.56
N HIS A 79 8.15 2.98 4.76
CA HIS A 79 8.78 3.81 3.74
C HIS A 79 8.03 5.14 3.54
N LEU A 80 8.71 6.13 2.96
CA LEU A 80 8.11 7.39 2.55
C LEU A 80 7.54 7.24 1.14
N SER A 81 6.38 7.86 0.87
CA SER A 81 5.77 7.86 -0.46
C SER A 81 6.42 8.89 -1.39
N ALA A 82 6.71 8.48 -2.63
CA ALA A 82 7.19 9.35 -3.70
C ALA A 82 6.05 9.97 -4.53
N ALA A 83 4.79 9.82 -4.12
CA ALA A 83 3.63 10.23 -4.90
C ALA A 83 3.67 11.70 -5.39
N PRO A 84 4.09 12.71 -4.60
CA PRO A 84 4.18 14.09 -5.08
C PRO A 84 5.21 14.26 -6.20
N TYR A 85 6.36 13.58 -6.09
CA TYR A 85 7.41 13.62 -7.10
C TYR A 85 6.94 12.99 -8.41
N LEU A 86 6.31 11.82 -8.33
CA LEU A 86 5.73 11.14 -9.50
C LEU A 86 4.62 11.99 -10.14
N LYS A 87 3.74 12.59 -9.33
CA LYS A 87 2.68 13.48 -9.82
C LYS A 87 3.25 14.71 -10.52
N GLN A 88 4.32 15.29 -10.02
CA GLN A 88 5.02 16.40 -10.66
C GLN A 88 5.64 16.00 -12.01
N ALA A 89 6.23 14.79 -12.10
CA ALA A 89 6.95 14.34 -13.28
C ALA A 89 6.03 13.78 -14.39
N LEU A 90 4.92 13.15 -14.03
CA LEU A 90 4.08 12.34 -14.91
C LEU A 90 2.60 12.77 -14.95
N GLY A 91 2.17 13.65 -14.04
CA GLY A 91 0.77 13.98 -13.84
C GLY A 91 0.03 12.86 -13.10
N GLY A 92 -1.29 12.77 -13.33
CA GLY A 92 -2.16 11.80 -12.68
C GLY A 92 -2.84 12.34 -11.42
N LYS A 93 -3.80 11.57 -10.90
CA LYS A 93 -4.53 11.86 -9.67
C LYS A 93 -4.02 10.99 -8.54
N LEU A 94 -3.83 11.56 -7.37
CA LEU A 94 -3.42 10.86 -6.17
C LEU A 94 -4.64 10.37 -5.40
N GLY A 95 -4.70 9.06 -5.12
CA GLY A 95 -5.84 8.44 -4.44
C GLY A 95 -5.46 7.53 -3.27
N ILE A 96 -6.31 7.52 -2.24
CA ILE A 96 -6.21 6.65 -1.06
C ILE A 96 -7.62 6.34 -0.53
N GLY A 97 -7.75 5.44 0.46
CA GLY A 97 -9.02 5.17 1.15
C GLY A 97 -9.56 6.38 1.92
N GLN A 98 -10.89 6.58 1.90
CA GLN A 98 -11.56 7.74 2.51
C GLN A 98 -11.28 7.91 4.02
N HIS A 99 -10.93 6.84 4.71
CA HIS A 99 -10.63 6.87 6.14
C HIS A 99 -9.25 7.46 6.48
N ILE A 100 -8.53 7.98 5.48
CA ILE A 100 -7.30 8.78 5.70
C ILE A 100 -7.53 9.92 6.71
N THR A 101 -8.73 10.49 6.73
CA THR A 101 -9.08 11.56 7.66
C THR A 101 -9.00 11.13 9.12
N THR A 102 -9.27 9.85 9.43
CA THR A 102 -9.09 9.29 10.77
C THR A 102 -7.61 9.20 11.14
N VAL A 103 -6.79 8.76 10.20
CA VAL A 103 -5.32 8.70 10.33
C VAL A 103 -4.74 10.10 10.56
N GLN A 104 -5.16 11.06 9.73
CA GLN A 104 -4.71 12.45 9.83
C GLN A 104 -5.06 13.10 11.18
N LYS A 105 -6.24 12.84 11.70
CA LYS A 105 -6.65 13.33 13.05
C LYS A 105 -5.79 12.74 14.15
N ALA A 106 -5.63 11.42 14.16
CA ALA A 106 -4.85 10.73 15.18
C ALA A 106 -3.39 11.19 15.18
N PHE A 107 -2.73 11.09 14.04
CA PHE A 107 -1.30 11.42 13.93
C PHE A 107 -1.01 12.91 13.82
N GLY A 108 -1.95 13.69 13.28
CA GLY A 108 -1.87 15.15 13.30
C GLY A 108 -1.76 15.69 14.73
N SER A 109 -2.53 15.12 15.66
CA SER A 109 -2.45 15.41 17.09
C SER A 109 -1.13 14.92 17.71
N LEU A 110 -0.78 13.64 17.50
CA LEU A 110 0.41 13.01 18.06
C LEU A 110 1.70 13.75 17.68
N PHE A 111 1.84 14.09 16.39
CA PHE A 111 3.04 14.78 15.88
C PHE A 111 2.96 16.30 15.95
N ASN A 112 1.90 16.86 16.57
CA ASN A 112 1.69 18.30 16.62
C ASN A 112 1.91 18.94 15.22
N ALA A 113 1.10 18.49 14.26
CA ALA A 113 1.26 18.82 12.85
C ALA A 113 1.05 20.30 12.50
N GLY A 114 0.54 21.08 13.46
CA GLY A 114 0.28 22.51 13.34
C GLY A 114 -1.12 22.84 12.83
N SER A 115 -1.54 24.08 13.04
CA SER A 115 -2.87 24.56 12.66
C SER A 115 -3.10 24.62 11.14
N ASN A 116 -2.04 24.64 10.35
CA ASN A 116 -2.12 24.66 8.88
C ASN A 116 -2.25 23.26 8.27
N PHE A 117 -2.12 22.20 9.07
CA PHE A 117 -2.34 20.84 8.60
C PHE A 117 -3.84 20.55 8.55
N ALA A 118 -4.38 20.37 7.36
CA ALA A 118 -5.77 19.94 7.19
C ALA A 118 -5.90 18.43 7.35
N ASP A 119 -6.83 17.98 8.18
CA ASP A 119 -7.11 16.58 8.51
C ASP A 119 -8.38 16.04 7.83
N ASP A 120 -8.71 16.60 6.67
CA ASP A 120 -9.91 16.33 5.88
C ASP A 120 -9.64 15.59 4.55
N GLY A 121 -8.41 15.12 4.34
CA GLY A 121 -8.02 14.35 3.16
C GLY A 121 -7.74 15.17 1.90
N ARG A 122 -7.84 16.52 1.95
CA ARG A 122 -7.66 17.40 0.78
C ARG A 122 -6.29 17.32 0.10
N GLN A 123 -5.32 16.67 0.73
CA GLN A 123 -3.99 16.42 0.14
C GLN A 123 -4.05 15.38 -0.98
N PHE A 124 -5.11 14.58 -1.04
CA PHE A 124 -5.38 13.58 -2.06
C PHE A 124 -6.44 14.10 -3.03
N ASP A 125 -6.34 13.75 -4.32
CA ASP A 125 -7.33 14.13 -5.33
C ASP A 125 -8.59 13.26 -5.27
N GLN A 126 -8.47 12.03 -4.73
CA GLN A 126 -9.57 11.08 -4.60
C GLN A 126 -9.47 10.33 -3.27
N LEU A 127 -10.60 10.24 -2.57
CA LEU A 127 -10.79 9.43 -1.38
C LEU A 127 -11.77 8.30 -1.72
N PHE A 128 -11.27 7.07 -1.80
CA PHE A 128 -12.09 5.92 -2.20
C PHE A 128 -12.93 5.38 -1.04
N ALA A 129 -14.22 5.18 -1.30
CA ALA A 129 -15.11 4.45 -0.42
C ALA A 129 -14.98 2.92 -0.64
N ASP A 130 -15.48 2.12 0.33
CA ASP A 130 -15.56 0.66 0.15
C ASP A 130 -16.48 0.28 -1.01
N GLY A 131 -15.97 -0.54 -1.91
CA GLY A 131 -16.69 -0.98 -3.11
C GLY A 131 -16.78 0.07 -4.23
N GLU A 132 -16.10 1.21 -4.09
CA GLU A 132 -16.11 2.24 -5.12
C GLU A 132 -15.41 1.76 -6.39
N ALA A 133 -16.13 1.86 -7.52
CA ALA A 133 -15.61 1.51 -8.83
C ALA A 133 -14.96 2.71 -9.51
N PHE A 134 -13.82 2.45 -10.19
CA PHE A 134 -13.11 3.43 -11.00
C PHE A 134 -12.49 2.75 -12.23
N GLU A 135 -11.75 3.50 -13.03
CA GLU A 135 -11.15 2.96 -14.25
C GLU A 135 -9.66 3.34 -14.34
N ILE A 136 -8.89 2.44 -14.95
CA ILE A 136 -7.51 2.70 -15.39
C ILE A 136 -7.51 2.49 -16.91
N GLY A 137 -7.63 3.58 -17.66
CA GLY A 137 -7.88 3.49 -19.11
C GLY A 137 -9.20 2.79 -19.42
N SER A 138 -9.14 1.60 -20.03
CA SER A 138 -10.30 0.73 -20.28
C SER A 138 -10.47 -0.41 -19.26
N LEU A 139 -9.53 -0.55 -18.33
CA LEU A 139 -9.61 -1.54 -17.26
C LEU A 139 -10.60 -1.10 -16.19
N LYS A 140 -11.34 -2.03 -15.63
CA LYS A 140 -12.25 -1.81 -14.50
C LYS A 140 -11.49 -2.03 -13.20
N ALA A 141 -11.70 -1.15 -12.25
CA ALA A 141 -11.10 -1.24 -10.93
C ALA A 141 -12.14 -1.04 -9.83
N ILE A 142 -11.93 -1.70 -8.69
CA ILE A 142 -12.75 -1.56 -7.49
C ILE A 142 -11.82 -1.38 -6.30
N ALA A 143 -12.09 -0.38 -5.48
CA ALA A 143 -11.43 -0.16 -4.21
C ALA A 143 -12.19 -0.92 -3.11
N ILE A 144 -11.54 -1.87 -2.44
CA ILE A 144 -12.11 -2.68 -1.37
C ILE A 144 -11.46 -2.27 -0.05
N HIS A 145 -12.26 -1.85 0.92
CA HIS A 145 -11.75 -1.51 2.25
C HIS A 145 -11.32 -2.77 3.01
N THR A 146 -10.05 -2.84 3.41
CA THR A 146 -9.41 -3.99 4.06
C THR A 146 -8.62 -3.58 5.31
N PRO A 147 -9.31 -3.07 6.36
CA PRO A 147 -8.68 -2.59 7.58
C PRO A 147 -8.16 -3.72 8.46
N GLY A 148 -7.36 -3.40 9.49
CA GLY A 148 -7.06 -4.27 10.62
C GLY A 148 -5.59 -4.47 10.95
N HIS A 149 -4.63 -4.22 10.03
CA HIS A 149 -3.23 -4.50 10.30
C HIS A 149 -2.58 -3.47 11.26
N THR A 150 -2.87 -2.19 11.16
CA THR A 150 -2.47 -1.20 12.15
C THR A 150 -3.54 -0.11 12.30
N PRO A 151 -3.84 0.50 13.48
CA PRO A 151 -5.00 1.38 13.66
C PRO A 151 -4.80 2.82 13.29
N GLY A 152 -3.64 3.34 13.60
CA GLY A 152 -3.32 4.70 13.21
C GLY A 152 -3.16 4.83 11.70
N HIS A 153 -2.84 3.71 11.01
CA HIS A 153 -2.59 3.66 9.57
C HIS A 153 -3.71 2.94 8.80
N THR A 154 -4.44 2.00 9.42
CA THR A 154 -5.30 1.04 8.74
C THR A 154 -6.75 1.43 8.51
N PRO A 155 -7.34 2.45 9.15
CA PRO A 155 -8.68 2.85 8.70
C PRO A 155 -8.72 3.18 7.20
N ALA A 156 -7.58 3.57 6.61
CA ALA A 156 -7.49 3.91 5.19
C ALA A 156 -7.06 2.76 4.28
N CYS A 157 -6.83 1.55 4.82
CA CYS A 157 -6.33 0.42 4.01
C CYS A 157 -7.31 -0.03 2.95
N MET A 158 -6.81 -0.12 1.72
CA MET A 158 -7.55 -0.54 0.55
C MET A 158 -6.84 -1.68 -0.16
N THR A 159 -7.62 -2.60 -0.70
CA THR A 159 -7.18 -3.52 -1.76
C THR A 159 -7.77 -3.00 -3.08
N TYR A 160 -6.92 -2.77 -4.07
CA TYR A 160 -7.38 -2.38 -5.41
C TYR A 160 -7.45 -3.60 -6.31
N VAL A 161 -8.66 -3.95 -6.75
CA VAL A 161 -8.89 -5.08 -7.68
C VAL A 161 -9.09 -4.54 -9.08
N VAL A 162 -8.25 -4.98 -10.02
CA VAL A 162 -8.24 -4.51 -11.41
C VAL A 162 -8.49 -5.69 -12.35
N SER A 163 -9.36 -5.49 -13.33
CA SER A 163 -9.70 -6.51 -14.32
C SER A 163 -9.92 -5.91 -15.71
N ASP A 164 -9.76 -6.73 -16.74
CA ASP A 164 -10.25 -6.45 -18.09
C ASP A 164 -11.63 -7.10 -18.25
N ASP A 165 -12.67 -6.32 -18.57
CA ASP A 165 -14.06 -6.81 -18.77
C ASP A 165 -14.16 -7.97 -19.78
N LYS A 166 -13.17 -8.13 -20.64
CA LYS A 166 -13.12 -9.17 -21.68
C LYS A 166 -12.32 -10.40 -21.28
N ALA A 167 -11.69 -10.35 -20.12
CA ALA A 167 -10.81 -11.42 -19.63
C ALA A 167 -11.58 -12.35 -18.70
N ALA A 168 -11.13 -13.61 -18.62
CA ALA A 168 -11.60 -14.53 -17.59
C ALA A 168 -11.23 -14.02 -16.20
N ALA A 169 -11.93 -14.45 -15.15
CA ALA A 169 -11.62 -14.10 -13.76
C ALA A 169 -10.14 -14.39 -13.37
N ALA A 170 -9.48 -15.29 -14.10
CA ALA A 170 -8.04 -15.58 -14.00
C ALA A 170 -7.14 -14.40 -14.35
N ASP A 171 -7.65 -13.38 -15.02
CA ASP A 171 -6.88 -12.23 -15.48
C ASP A 171 -7.02 -11.00 -14.57
N SER A 172 -7.68 -11.16 -13.42
CA SER A 172 -7.79 -10.10 -12.41
C SER A 172 -6.53 -10.02 -11.55
N ALA A 173 -6.17 -8.79 -11.17
CA ALA A 173 -5.09 -8.45 -10.27
C ALA A 173 -5.63 -7.74 -9.04
N ALA A 174 -5.21 -8.13 -7.84
CA ALA A 174 -5.55 -7.45 -6.60
C ALA A 174 -4.26 -7.00 -5.88
N PHE A 175 -4.15 -5.71 -5.60
CA PHE A 175 -3.04 -5.09 -4.88
C PHE A 175 -3.48 -4.97 -3.43
N VAL A 176 -2.93 -5.85 -2.58
CA VAL A 176 -3.51 -6.15 -1.25
C VAL A 176 -2.93 -5.30 -0.13
N GLY A 177 -1.96 -4.41 -0.42
CA GLY A 177 -1.24 -3.68 0.61
C GLY A 177 -0.67 -4.64 1.66
N ASP A 178 -0.80 -4.28 2.92
CA ASP A 178 -0.34 -5.10 4.04
C ASP A 178 -1.41 -6.05 4.60
N THR A 179 -2.47 -6.34 3.83
CA THR A 179 -3.49 -7.31 4.26
C THR A 179 -2.96 -8.74 4.23
N LEU A 180 -2.21 -9.10 3.19
CA LEU A 180 -1.59 -10.40 2.98
C LEU A 180 -0.15 -10.22 2.47
N PHE A 181 0.70 -11.17 2.81
CA PHE A 181 2.04 -11.34 2.24
C PHE A 181 2.14 -12.69 1.55
N MET A 182 3.30 -13.00 0.97
CA MET A 182 3.52 -14.30 0.34
C MET A 182 3.16 -15.44 1.31
N PRO A 183 2.68 -16.60 0.81
CA PRO A 183 2.16 -17.68 1.63
C PRO A 183 3.09 -18.15 2.74
N ASP A 184 4.40 -18.10 2.50
CA ASP A 184 5.45 -18.50 3.44
C ASP A 184 5.77 -17.46 4.53
N TYR A 185 5.25 -16.23 4.38
CA TYR A 185 5.38 -15.16 5.37
C TYR A 185 4.07 -14.88 6.12
N GLY A 186 2.94 -14.96 5.43
CA GLY A 186 1.60 -14.97 6.00
C GLY A 186 0.88 -13.62 5.94
N THR A 187 0.82 -12.88 7.05
CA THR A 187 0.02 -11.65 7.18
C THR A 187 0.75 -10.57 7.96
N ALA A 188 0.32 -9.31 7.82
CA ALA A 188 0.83 -8.22 8.61
C ALA A 188 0.52 -8.36 10.11
N ARG A 189 1.22 -7.56 10.92
CA ARG A 189 1.00 -7.38 12.36
C ARG A 189 -0.24 -6.54 12.66
N CYS A 190 -0.76 -6.64 13.89
CA CYS A 190 -1.97 -5.92 14.34
C CYS A 190 -1.82 -5.20 15.69
N ASP A 191 -0.62 -5.11 16.25
CA ASP A 191 -0.36 -4.67 17.63
C ASP A 191 -0.04 -3.18 17.78
N PHE A 192 -0.02 -2.45 16.66
CA PHE A 192 0.06 -1.01 16.77
C PHE A 192 -1.23 -0.43 17.35
N PRO A 193 -1.20 0.74 18.05
CA PRO A 193 -2.38 1.33 18.67
C PRO A 193 -3.61 1.33 17.74
N GLY A 194 -4.76 0.55 18.07
CA GLY A 194 -6.04 0.28 17.43
C GLY A 194 -5.98 -0.74 16.27
N GLY A 195 -4.86 -1.57 15.97
CA GLY A 195 -4.90 -2.83 15.19
C GLY A 195 -5.86 -3.78 15.84
N ASP A 196 -6.45 -4.57 15.01
CA ASP A 196 -7.40 -5.55 15.47
C ASP A 196 -7.29 -6.80 14.60
N ALA A 197 -6.79 -7.87 15.21
CA ALA A 197 -6.58 -9.14 14.52
C ALA A 197 -7.88 -9.73 13.96
N ARG A 198 -9.04 -9.50 14.61
CA ARG A 198 -10.33 -9.96 14.10
C ARG A 198 -10.72 -9.21 12.84
N THR A 199 -10.52 -7.91 12.84
CA THR A 199 -10.77 -7.05 11.68
C THR A 199 -9.86 -7.42 10.52
N LEU A 200 -8.57 -7.69 10.78
CA LEU A 200 -7.64 -8.17 9.75
C LEU A 200 -8.08 -9.53 9.20
N TYR A 201 -8.46 -10.48 10.05
CA TYR A 201 -8.96 -11.78 9.60
C TYR A 201 -10.16 -11.67 8.64
N ARG A 202 -11.10 -10.77 8.96
CA ARG A 202 -12.27 -10.50 8.10
C ARG A 202 -11.85 -9.85 6.78
N SER A 203 -10.90 -8.92 6.81
CA SER A 203 -10.33 -8.30 5.61
C SER A 203 -9.63 -9.32 4.72
N ILE A 204 -8.84 -10.22 5.31
CA ILE A 204 -8.20 -11.33 4.60
C ILE A 204 -9.25 -12.21 3.92
N ASN A 205 -10.30 -12.63 4.66
CA ASN A 205 -11.35 -13.45 4.08
C ASN A 205 -12.13 -12.73 2.97
N LYS A 206 -12.28 -11.40 3.06
CA LYS A 206 -12.87 -10.58 1.98
C LYS A 206 -12.01 -10.64 0.71
N VAL A 207 -10.68 -10.52 0.82
CA VAL A 207 -9.75 -10.69 -0.29
C VAL A 207 -9.78 -12.13 -0.82
N LEU A 208 -9.72 -13.12 0.08
CA LEU A 208 -9.74 -14.53 -0.29
C LEU A 208 -11.10 -14.99 -0.84
N SER A 209 -12.17 -14.19 -0.74
CA SER A 209 -13.46 -14.46 -1.40
C SER A 209 -13.47 -14.14 -2.90
N LEU A 210 -12.44 -13.48 -3.41
CA LEU A 210 -12.27 -13.25 -4.83
C LEU A 210 -12.10 -14.59 -5.58
N SER A 211 -12.15 -14.53 -6.92
CA SER A 211 -11.95 -15.74 -7.75
C SER A 211 -10.64 -16.44 -7.38
N PRO A 212 -10.61 -17.78 -7.28
CA PRO A 212 -9.39 -18.55 -6.96
C PRO A 212 -8.19 -18.22 -7.86
N ALA A 213 -8.45 -17.84 -9.10
CA ALA A 213 -7.42 -17.52 -10.10
C ALA A 213 -6.97 -16.04 -10.05
N THR A 214 -7.59 -15.19 -9.22
CA THR A 214 -7.15 -13.79 -9.05
C THR A 214 -5.71 -13.76 -8.55
N ARG A 215 -4.85 -13.03 -9.25
CA ARG A 215 -3.47 -12.79 -8.84
C ARG A 215 -3.44 -11.74 -7.75
N LEU A 216 -2.77 -12.06 -6.65
CA LEU A 216 -2.55 -11.16 -5.53
C LEU A 216 -1.13 -10.60 -5.60
N TYR A 217 -1.01 -9.27 -5.58
CA TYR A 217 0.24 -8.53 -5.64
C TYR A 217 0.52 -7.96 -4.26
N MET A 218 1.61 -8.44 -3.64
CA MET A 218 2.01 -8.12 -2.27
C MET A 218 2.76 -6.80 -2.21
N CYS A 219 2.50 -6.01 -1.17
CA CYS A 219 3.23 -4.75 -0.94
C CYS A 219 4.68 -4.99 -0.50
N HIS A 220 4.93 -6.10 0.19
CA HIS A 220 6.26 -6.43 0.72
C HIS A 220 6.67 -7.87 0.46
N ASP A 221 7.98 -8.09 0.33
CA ASP A 221 8.59 -9.41 0.41
C ASP A 221 9.86 -9.37 1.25
N TYR A 222 9.78 -9.97 2.43
CA TYR A 222 10.88 -10.05 3.40
C TYR A 222 11.82 -11.22 3.17
N GLN A 223 11.69 -11.94 2.05
CA GLN A 223 12.56 -13.04 1.61
C GLN A 223 12.85 -14.07 2.70
N PRO A 224 11.83 -14.68 3.35
CA PRO A 224 12.06 -15.63 4.44
C PRO A 224 12.96 -16.76 4.00
N GLY A 225 13.90 -17.16 4.88
CA GLY A 225 14.90 -18.19 4.56
C GLY A 225 15.95 -17.77 3.51
N GLY A 226 15.97 -16.49 3.08
CA GLY A 226 16.94 -15.99 2.08
C GLY A 226 16.59 -16.40 0.64
N ARG A 227 15.33 -16.73 0.35
CA ARG A 227 14.88 -17.02 -1.01
C ARG A 227 14.88 -15.77 -1.90
N ASP A 228 14.84 -15.97 -3.21
CA ASP A 228 14.66 -14.88 -4.17
C ASP A 228 13.34 -14.13 -3.95
N VAL A 229 13.31 -12.86 -4.38
CA VAL A 229 12.14 -11.99 -4.27
C VAL A 229 10.94 -12.57 -5.01
N GLN A 230 9.81 -12.67 -4.31
CA GLN A 230 8.51 -13.08 -4.83
C GLN A 230 7.44 -12.14 -4.28
N PHE A 231 6.55 -11.67 -5.14
CA PHE A 231 5.50 -10.72 -4.74
C PHE A 231 4.16 -10.98 -5.46
N VAL A 232 4.02 -12.14 -6.08
CA VAL A 232 2.77 -12.54 -6.75
C VAL A 232 2.38 -13.93 -6.28
N SER A 233 1.17 -14.05 -5.76
CA SER A 233 0.49 -15.28 -5.41
C SER A 233 -0.88 -15.32 -6.08
N THR A 234 -1.71 -16.30 -5.75
CA THR A 234 -3.12 -16.36 -6.14
C THR A 234 -4.01 -16.59 -4.94
N VAL A 235 -5.29 -16.24 -5.06
CA VAL A 235 -6.27 -16.54 -4.01
C VAL A 235 -6.28 -18.05 -3.69
N ALA A 236 -6.16 -18.93 -4.69
CA ALA A 236 -6.10 -20.36 -4.48
C ALA A 236 -4.87 -20.76 -3.66
N GLU A 237 -3.71 -20.22 -4.00
CA GLU A 237 -2.46 -20.53 -3.31
C GLU A 237 -2.45 -20.02 -1.86
N GLU A 238 -2.93 -18.80 -1.62
CA GLU A 238 -3.07 -18.27 -0.26
C GLU A 238 -4.01 -19.14 0.60
N ARG A 239 -5.14 -19.53 0.03
CA ARG A 239 -6.08 -20.44 0.71
C ARG A 239 -5.48 -21.81 1.06
N GLU A 240 -4.58 -22.30 0.24
CA GLU A 240 -3.94 -23.59 0.44
C GLU A 240 -2.73 -23.52 1.38
N LYS A 241 -1.87 -22.50 1.21
CA LYS A 241 -0.51 -22.53 1.75
C LYS A 241 -0.21 -21.44 2.76
N ASN A 242 -1.02 -20.34 2.86
CA ASN A 242 -0.67 -19.24 3.76
C ASN A 242 -0.52 -19.72 5.20
N VAL A 243 0.66 -19.50 5.77
CA VAL A 243 1.02 -20.02 7.10
C VAL A 243 0.15 -19.47 8.23
N HIS A 244 -0.55 -18.35 8.01
CA HIS A 244 -1.38 -17.69 9.02
C HIS A 244 -2.89 -17.76 8.72
N ALA A 245 -3.29 -17.85 7.44
CA ALA A 245 -4.68 -17.64 7.03
C ALA A 245 -5.20 -18.67 5.99
N ARG A 246 -4.51 -19.82 5.84
CA ARG A 246 -5.01 -20.88 4.96
C ARG A 246 -6.34 -21.44 5.42
N ASN A 247 -7.03 -22.12 4.52
CA ASN A 247 -8.27 -22.83 4.82
C ASN A 247 -8.15 -23.70 6.07
N GLY A 248 -9.16 -23.65 6.93
CA GLY A 248 -9.22 -24.43 8.17
C GLY A 248 -8.69 -23.67 9.40
N ILE A 249 -8.05 -22.54 9.26
CA ILE A 249 -7.70 -21.67 10.40
C ILE A 249 -8.91 -20.82 10.77
N SER A 250 -9.40 -20.96 12.00
CA SER A 250 -10.52 -20.18 12.53
C SER A 250 -10.10 -18.75 12.90
N GLU A 251 -11.09 -17.86 13.08
CA GLU A 251 -10.85 -16.50 13.56
C GLU A 251 -10.14 -16.49 14.92
N GLU A 252 -10.54 -17.37 15.83
CA GLU A 252 -9.95 -17.50 17.17
C GLU A 252 -8.49 -17.95 17.12
N GLU A 253 -8.18 -18.96 16.29
CA GLU A 253 -6.80 -19.44 16.10
C GLU A 253 -5.92 -18.35 15.49
N PHE A 254 -6.42 -17.63 14.47
CA PHE A 254 -5.72 -16.51 13.86
C PHE A 254 -5.42 -15.39 14.87
N VAL A 255 -6.43 -14.97 15.65
CA VAL A 255 -6.26 -13.92 16.67
C VAL A 255 -5.25 -14.35 17.74
N ALA A 256 -5.34 -15.59 18.24
CA ALA A 256 -4.39 -16.09 19.23
C ALA A 256 -2.95 -16.11 18.71
N MET A 257 -2.77 -16.62 17.49
CA MET A 257 -1.47 -16.66 16.81
C MET A 257 -0.92 -15.25 16.58
N ARG A 258 -1.75 -14.33 16.06
CA ARG A 258 -1.33 -12.99 15.72
C ARG A 258 -0.92 -12.21 16.97
N ASN A 259 -1.71 -12.25 18.04
CA ASN A 259 -1.39 -11.60 19.30
C ASN A 259 -0.09 -12.16 19.91
N ALA A 260 0.11 -13.49 19.89
CA ALA A 260 1.33 -14.11 20.39
C ALA A 260 2.59 -13.73 19.57
N ARG A 261 2.45 -13.59 18.26
CA ARG A 261 3.57 -13.20 17.38
C ARG A 261 3.89 -11.72 17.51
N ASP A 262 2.89 -10.85 17.55
CA ASP A 262 3.07 -9.42 17.46
C ASP A 262 3.86 -8.85 18.63
N VAL A 263 3.63 -9.34 19.86
CA VAL A 263 4.40 -8.90 21.05
C VAL A 263 5.90 -9.20 20.96
N THR A 264 6.34 -10.00 20.00
CA THR A 264 7.76 -10.30 19.76
C THR A 264 8.40 -9.40 18.71
N LEU A 265 7.63 -8.55 18.03
CA LEU A 265 8.11 -7.72 16.92
C LEU A 265 8.53 -6.32 17.40
N GLY A 266 9.70 -5.86 16.96
CA GLY A 266 10.12 -4.47 17.14
C GLY A 266 9.29 -3.50 16.30
N MET A 267 9.33 -2.20 16.62
CA MET A 267 8.70 -1.16 15.80
C MET A 267 9.40 -1.04 14.44
N PRO A 268 8.67 -0.73 13.34
CA PRO A 268 9.30 -0.42 12.06
C PRO A 268 10.27 0.76 12.20
N THR A 269 11.44 0.62 11.61
CA THR A 269 12.52 1.61 11.72
C THR A 269 12.09 3.01 11.25
N LEU A 270 11.24 3.07 10.24
CA LEU A 270 10.84 4.33 9.61
C LEU A 270 9.44 4.81 10.01
N ILE A 271 8.78 4.21 11.02
CA ILE A 271 7.40 4.58 11.37
C ILE A 271 7.24 6.08 11.63
N LEU A 272 8.17 6.69 12.37
CA LEU A 272 8.07 8.11 12.72
C LEU A 272 8.17 9.02 11.49
N PRO A 273 9.18 8.91 10.62
CA PRO A 273 9.24 9.75 9.41
C PRO A 273 8.14 9.41 8.41
N SER A 274 7.85 8.12 8.17
CA SER A 274 6.92 7.68 7.14
C SER A 274 5.51 8.19 7.38
N VAL A 275 4.98 8.02 8.58
CA VAL A 275 3.63 8.46 8.89
C VAL A 275 3.45 9.97 8.74
N GLN A 276 4.43 10.77 9.19
CA GLN A 276 4.36 12.22 9.08
C GLN A 276 4.35 12.71 7.64
N VAL A 277 5.05 12.02 6.75
CA VAL A 277 5.10 12.33 5.32
C VAL A 277 3.86 11.76 4.60
N ASN A 278 3.53 10.50 4.85
CA ASN A 278 2.49 9.79 4.12
C ASN A 278 1.07 10.28 4.48
N MET A 279 0.81 10.70 5.72
CA MET A 279 -0.45 11.35 6.06
C MET A 279 -0.65 12.72 5.33
N ARG A 280 0.42 13.27 4.74
CA ARG A 280 0.43 14.45 3.89
C ARG A 280 0.49 14.11 2.40
N ALA A 281 0.06 12.91 2.03
CA ALA A 281 0.12 12.44 0.65
C ALA A 281 1.56 12.43 0.08
N GLY A 282 2.55 12.08 0.91
CA GLY A 282 3.97 12.06 0.55
C GLY A 282 4.67 13.44 0.60
N GLN A 283 3.96 14.51 0.94
CA GLN A 283 4.56 15.83 1.10
C GLN A 283 5.39 15.90 2.39
N LEU A 284 6.60 16.42 2.27
CA LEU A 284 7.42 16.71 3.44
C LEU A 284 6.74 17.78 4.31
N PRO A 285 6.93 17.75 5.64
CA PRO A 285 6.42 18.81 6.52
C PRO A 285 6.84 20.20 6.06
N GLU A 286 6.02 21.22 6.36
CA GLU A 286 6.34 22.59 6.04
C GLU A 286 7.65 23.04 6.74
N PRO A 287 8.44 23.94 6.10
CA PRO A 287 9.64 24.47 6.73
C PRO A 287 9.27 25.31 7.94
N GLU A 288 10.08 25.20 9.00
CA GLU A 288 9.97 26.06 10.17
C GLU A 288 10.59 27.44 9.94
N ALA A 289 10.57 28.32 10.94
CA ALA A 289 11.00 29.72 10.82
C ALA A 289 12.44 29.91 10.28
N ASN A 290 13.28 28.91 10.44
CA ASN A 290 14.67 28.90 9.92
C ASN A 290 14.78 28.36 8.47
N GLY A 291 13.65 28.04 7.82
CA GLY A 291 13.62 27.50 6.47
C GLY A 291 13.90 25.99 6.37
N THR A 292 14.14 25.31 7.50
CA THR A 292 14.43 23.86 7.55
C THR A 292 13.17 23.05 7.84
N ARG A 293 13.02 21.91 7.16
CA ARG A 293 11.93 20.95 7.42
C ARG A 293 12.37 19.94 8.47
N TYR A 294 11.48 19.58 9.36
CA TYR A 294 11.76 18.67 10.46
C TYR A 294 10.78 17.51 10.51
N ILE A 295 11.29 16.33 10.83
CA ILE A 295 10.50 15.18 11.30
C ILE A 295 10.53 15.22 12.82
N LYS A 296 9.38 15.18 13.46
CA LYS A 296 9.24 15.24 14.91
C LYS A 296 9.31 13.84 15.52
N ILE A 297 10.00 13.73 16.65
CA ILE A 297 10.06 12.50 17.43
C ILE A 297 9.34 12.75 18.75
N PRO A 298 8.12 12.26 18.95
CA PRO A 298 7.41 12.40 20.20
C PRO A 298 8.01 11.46 21.26
N LEU A 299 8.55 12.02 22.33
CA LEU A 299 9.18 11.22 23.37
C LEU A 299 8.14 10.56 24.27
N ASN A 300 8.24 9.24 24.46
CA ASN A 300 7.37 8.42 25.32
C ASN A 300 5.88 8.50 24.95
N ALA A 301 5.54 8.74 23.69
CA ALA A 301 4.15 8.92 23.26
C ALA A 301 3.72 7.95 22.13
N VAL A 302 4.62 7.05 21.69
CA VAL A 302 4.37 6.02 20.66
C VAL A 302 4.74 4.67 21.24
#